data_b300faf455eff1f88042a7362e75e4a3
#
_entry.id   b300faf455eff1f88042a7362e75e4a3
#
_cell.length_a   1.000
_cell.length_b   1.000
_cell.length_c   1.000
_cell.angle_alpha   90.00
_cell.angle_beta   90.00
_cell.angle_gamma   90.00
#
_symmetry.space_group_name_H-M   'P 1'
#
loop_
_entity.id
_entity.type
_entity.pdbx_description
1 polymer ?
#
loop_
_entity_poly.entity_id
_entity_poly.type
_entity_poly.pdbx_seq_one_letter_code
_entity_poly.pdbx_strand_id
1 'polypeptide(L)'
;MSTEKSCLRYIERSILDTARLYGIEEVAQGEILCFPQMAGWFEGEKIGGDFLIRVNQTAENSELILGTMMGFVSQLTEFLGLTPISAQTGISEKNIETLFSQNQIFNTNSRDNDKNNIKFMIEELSLAEISILDQEILLRVMTQNLLCKMMEQQIELPEQKGCTLLLCAEEKTLMKALELARQLREEGFAVAVMQKQDHKQEAEYLGAEFIAHLTEQEVLNGMILVSSQRSDRIDEVSISGRGLTDYIYERTMSQAMQDVEESLNADTSTYDFTKGFSLF
;
A
#
# COMPACT_ATOMS: atom_id res chain seq x y z
N MET A 1 -14.41 -11.81 5.23
CA MET A 1 -13.03 -12.38 5.28
C MET A 1 -12.07 -11.79 4.25
N SER A 2 -12.51 -11.26 3.09
CA SER A 2 -11.62 -10.61 2.12
C SER A 2 -11.06 -9.28 2.61
N THR A 3 -11.87 -8.47 3.26
CA THR A 3 -11.53 -7.10 3.69
C THR A 3 -10.36 -7.05 4.69
N GLU A 4 -10.35 -7.90 5.71
CA GLU A 4 -9.29 -7.94 6.73
C GLU A 4 -7.92 -8.30 6.14
N LYS A 5 -7.87 -9.33 5.27
CA LYS A 5 -6.64 -9.72 4.59
C LYS A 5 -6.12 -8.64 3.64
N SER A 6 -7.03 -7.92 2.98
CA SER A 6 -6.68 -6.82 2.09
C SER A 6 -6.12 -5.63 2.88
N CYS A 7 -6.74 -5.28 4.02
CA CYS A 7 -6.23 -4.27 4.94
C CYS A 7 -4.84 -4.64 5.46
N LEU A 8 -4.63 -5.89 5.90
CA LEU A 8 -3.34 -6.32 6.42
C LEU A 8 -2.23 -6.20 5.37
N ARG A 9 -2.49 -6.63 4.13
CA ARG A 9 -1.55 -6.47 3.02
C ARG A 9 -1.28 -5.00 2.68
N TYR A 10 -2.31 -4.17 2.76
CA TYR A 10 -2.14 -2.74 2.55
C TYR A 10 -1.24 -2.12 3.63
N ILE A 11 -1.45 -2.49 4.90
CA ILE A 11 -0.59 -2.06 6.01
C ILE A 11 0.86 -2.50 5.78
N GLU A 12 1.09 -3.79 5.49
CA GLU A 12 2.42 -4.33 5.23
C GLU A 12 3.11 -3.60 4.07
N ARG A 13 2.38 -3.36 2.97
CA ARG A 13 2.90 -2.59 1.84
C ARG A 13 3.21 -1.14 2.21
N SER A 14 2.32 -0.48 2.95
CA SER A 14 2.53 0.91 3.40
C SER A 14 3.75 1.02 4.32
N ILE A 15 4.01 0.03 5.18
CA ILE A 15 5.22 -0.03 5.99
C ILE A 15 6.46 -0.10 5.09
N LEU A 16 6.47 -0.98 4.07
CA LEU A 16 7.59 -1.12 3.14
C LEU A 16 7.78 0.14 2.28
N ASP A 17 6.71 0.73 1.77
CA ASP A 17 6.78 1.94 0.95
C ASP A 17 7.26 3.13 1.79
N THR A 18 6.79 3.27 3.03
CA THR A 18 7.32 4.27 3.98
C THR A 18 8.80 4.00 4.26
N ALA A 19 9.19 2.75 4.50
CA ALA A 19 10.57 2.37 4.73
C ALA A 19 11.47 2.83 3.58
N ARG A 20 11.07 2.61 2.34
CA ARG A 20 11.82 3.06 1.15
C ARG A 20 12.01 4.58 1.11
N LEU A 21 11.01 5.37 1.52
CA LEU A 21 11.14 6.84 1.60
C LEU A 21 12.22 7.28 2.57
N TYR A 22 12.47 6.48 3.60
CA TYR A 22 13.54 6.73 4.59
C TYR A 22 14.85 6.03 4.24
N GLY A 23 14.98 5.49 3.01
CA GLY A 23 16.19 4.82 2.54
C GLY A 23 16.41 3.43 3.11
N ILE A 24 15.34 2.77 3.57
CA ILE A 24 15.35 1.38 4.01
C ILE A 24 15.25 0.50 2.77
N GLU A 25 16.25 -0.33 2.51
CA GLU A 25 16.19 -1.35 1.49
C GLU A 25 15.78 -2.69 2.11
N GLU A 26 14.81 -3.37 1.47
CA GLU A 26 14.46 -4.74 1.79
C GLU A 26 15.62 -5.65 1.37
N VAL A 27 16.30 -6.26 2.32
CA VAL A 27 17.27 -7.31 2.03
C VAL A 27 16.52 -8.59 1.73
N ALA A 28 16.82 -9.18 0.59
CA ALA A 28 16.16 -10.35 0.01
C ALA A 28 15.74 -11.39 1.05
N GLN A 29 14.44 -11.78 0.99
CA GLN A 29 13.76 -12.78 1.79
C GLN A 29 13.27 -12.37 3.18
N GLY A 30 12.60 -11.22 3.28
CA GLY A 30 11.55 -11.03 4.32
C GLY A 30 12.02 -10.89 5.76
N GLU A 31 13.29 -10.72 6.03
CA GLU A 31 13.77 -10.80 7.39
C GLU A 31 14.51 -9.55 7.88
N ILE A 32 15.16 -8.77 7.04
CA ILE A 32 15.95 -7.62 7.50
C ILE A 32 15.81 -6.42 6.57
N LEU A 33 15.39 -5.28 7.12
CA LEU A 33 15.41 -3.99 6.45
C LEU A 33 16.67 -3.23 6.88
N CYS A 34 17.56 -2.87 5.95
CA CYS A 34 18.78 -2.15 6.25
C CYS A 34 18.79 -0.73 5.69
N PHE A 35 19.21 0.24 6.47
CA PHE A 35 19.40 1.64 6.07
C PHE A 35 20.88 1.96 5.88
N PRO A 36 21.37 2.15 4.65
CA PRO A 36 22.80 2.39 4.44
C PRO A 36 23.26 3.82 4.66
N GLN A 37 22.38 4.79 4.89
CA GLN A 37 22.76 6.22 4.81
C GLN A 37 22.91 6.96 6.13
N MET A 38 22.58 6.37 7.26
CA MET A 38 22.81 6.99 8.56
C MET A 38 24.03 6.37 9.24
N ALA A 39 24.65 7.09 10.16
CA ALA A 39 25.88 6.69 10.87
C ALA A 39 25.75 5.41 11.75
N GLY A 40 24.77 4.59 11.49
CA GLY A 40 24.49 3.27 12.06
C GLY A 40 23.56 2.50 11.14
N TRP A 41 23.66 1.20 11.16
CA TRP A 41 22.81 0.30 10.40
C TRP A 41 21.44 0.21 11.06
N PHE A 42 20.37 0.45 10.28
CA PHE A 42 19.02 0.16 10.71
C PHE A 42 18.70 -1.27 10.29
N GLU A 43 18.41 -2.13 11.24
CA GLU A 43 17.96 -3.48 10.99
C GLU A 43 16.47 -3.59 11.30
N GLY A 44 15.70 -4.13 10.37
CA GLY A 44 14.27 -4.37 10.55
C GLY A 44 13.96 -5.86 10.55
N GLU A 45 13.13 -6.29 11.46
CA GLU A 45 12.71 -7.67 11.61
C GLU A 45 11.19 -7.76 11.81
N LYS A 46 10.54 -8.76 11.21
CA LYS A 46 9.13 -9.04 11.45
C LYS A 46 9.00 -10.10 12.55
N ILE A 47 8.55 -9.68 13.73
CA ILE A 47 8.39 -10.56 14.89
C ILE A 47 6.90 -10.66 15.25
N GLY A 48 6.34 -11.87 15.20
CA GLY A 48 4.97 -12.13 15.66
C GLY A 48 3.89 -11.34 14.93
N GLY A 49 4.16 -10.87 13.71
CA GLY A 49 3.26 -10.03 12.92
C GLY A 49 3.55 -8.53 13.03
N ASP A 50 4.33 -8.07 14.01
CA ASP A 50 4.76 -6.69 14.14
C ASP A 50 6.06 -6.44 13.36
N PHE A 51 6.31 -5.18 12.98
CA PHE A 51 7.58 -4.75 12.44
C PHE A 51 8.43 -4.12 13.53
N LEU A 52 9.68 -4.58 13.63
CA LEU A 52 10.68 -4.04 14.54
C LEU A 52 11.82 -3.43 13.72
N ILE A 53 12.11 -2.15 13.95
CA ILE A 53 13.24 -1.45 13.36
C ILE A 53 14.23 -1.16 14.49
N ARG A 54 15.47 -1.63 14.35
CA ARG A 54 16.53 -1.50 15.34
C ARG A 54 17.66 -0.64 14.80
N VAL A 55 18.17 0.28 15.61
CA VAL A 55 19.27 1.18 15.24
C VAL A 55 20.26 1.27 16.39
N ASN A 56 21.52 1.09 16.07
CA ASN A 56 22.58 1.38 17.04
C ASN A 56 22.69 2.89 17.25
N GLN A 57 22.61 3.34 18.50
CA GLN A 57 22.73 4.74 18.84
C GLN A 57 24.08 5.09 19.43
N THR A 58 24.49 6.35 19.18
CA THR A 58 25.56 7.04 19.89
C THR A 58 24.99 8.32 20.49
N ALA A 59 25.70 8.92 21.47
CA ALA A 59 25.25 10.18 22.07
C ALA A 59 25.07 11.32 21.03
N GLU A 60 25.78 11.23 19.91
CA GLU A 60 25.75 12.26 18.85
C GLU A 60 24.59 12.11 17.83
N ASN A 61 24.04 10.90 17.67
CA ASN A 61 23.04 10.61 16.64
C ASN A 61 21.64 10.26 17.18
N SER A 62 21.48 10.18 18.50
CA SER A 62 20.20 9.73 19.11
C SER A 62 19.03 10.62 18.73
N GLU A 63 19.20 11.93 18.70
CA GLU A 63 18.17 12.89 18.33
C GLU A 63 17.75 12.76 16.86
N LEU A 64 18.71 12.56 15.97
CA LEU A 64 18.47 12.33 14.54
C LEU A 64 17.71 11.02 14.31
N ILE A 65 18.09 9.96 15.01
CA ILE A 65 17.41 8.66 14.94
C ILE A 65 15.98 8.78 15.44
N LEU A 66 15.75 9.41 16.58
CA LEU A 66 14.42 9.64 17.13
C LEU A 66 13.55 10.44 16.17
N GLY A 67 14.06 11.55 15.63
CA GLY A 67 13.32 12.36 14.65
C GLY A 67 12.96 11.56 13.40
N THR A 68 13.85 10.71 12.92
CA THR A 68 13.62 9.83 11.78
C THR A 68 12.54 8.79 12.08
N MET A 69 12.59 8.11 13.22
CA MET A 69 11.59 7.12 13.62
C MET A 69 10.22 7.74 13.85
N MET A 70 10.16 8.94 14.44
CA MET A 70 8.93 9.70 14.61
C MET A 70 8.33 10.11 13.26
N GLY A 71 9.18 10.60 12.35
CA GLY A 71 8.79 10.92 10.97
C GLY A 71 8.24 9.70 10.24
N PHE A 72 8.89 8.55 10.40
CA PHE A 72 8.41 7.28 9.84
C PHE A 72 7.01 6.93 10.33
N VAL A 73 6.75 6.98 11.65
CA VAL A 73 5.43 6.68 12.22
C VAL A 73 4.38 7.68 11.73
N SER A 74 4.71 8.97 11.70
CA SER A 74 3.81 10.02 11.20
C SER A 74 3.42 9.77 9.74
N GLN A 75 4.40 9.52 8.87
CA GLN A 75 4.17 9.27 7.46
C GLN A 75 3.41 7.97 7.21
N LEU A 76 3.73 6.91 7.96
CA LEU A 76 3.01 5.64 7.86
C LEU A 76 1.53 5.80 8.22
N THR A 77 1.22 6.48 9.33
CA THR A 77 -0.16 6.69 9.75
C THR A 77 -0.92 7.62 8.82
N GLU A 78 -0.26 8.61 8.22
CA GLU A 78 -0.83 9.44 7.16
C GLU A 78 -1.18 8.59 5.92
N PHE A 79 -0.29 7.73 5.45
CA PHE A 79 -0.57 6.81 4.33
C PHE A 79 -1.73 5.86 4.61
N LEU A 80 -1.88 5.45 5.86
CA LEU A 80 -2.99 4.60 6.30
C LEU A 80 -4.29 5.38 6.55
N GLY A 81 -4.28 6.71 6.41
CA GLY A 81 -5.42 7.56 6.72
C GLY A 81 -5.76 7.65 8.21
N LEU A 82 -4.82 7.25 9.07
CA LEU A 82 -4.97 7.18 10.53
C LEU A 82 -4.47 8.47 11.19
N THR A 83 -5.28 9.50 11.23
CA THR A 83 -4.96 10.78 11.88
C THR A 83 -6.10 11.22 12.79
N PRO A 84 -5.87 12.01 13.86
CA PRO A 84 -4.59 12.48 14.39
C PRO A 84 -3.87 11.44 15.27
N ILE A 85 -2.54 11.51 15.33
CA ILE A 85 -1.73 10.70 16.24
C ILE A 85 -1.38 11.51 17.47
N SER A 86 -1.42 10.89 18.63
CA SER A 86 -0.90 11.43 19.86
C SER A 86 0.28 10.61 20.37
N ALA A 87 1.21 11.22 21.08
CA ALA A 87 2.32 10.53 21.70
C ALA A 87 2.25 10.61 23.22
N GLN A 88 2.56 9.50 23.88
CA GLN A 88 2.76 9.43 25.33
C GLN A 88 4.24 9.12 25.59
N THR A 89 4.86 9.91 26.44
CA THR A 89 6.28 9.71 26.78
C THR A 89 6.53 10.02 28.26
N GLY A 90 7.42 9.24 28.87
CA GLY A 90 8.01 9.54 30.18
C GLY A 90 9.29 10.35 30.08
N ILE A 91 9.79 10.62 28.86
CA ILE A 91 11.04 11.32 28.61
C ILE A 91 10.81 12.84 28.74
N SER A 92 11.60 13.47 29.61
CA SER A 92 11.50 14.91 29.93
C SER A 92 12.55 15.76 29.23
N GLU A 93 12.72 15.60 27.93
CA GLU A 93 13.69 16.39 27.16
C GLU A 93 12.98 17.44 26.30
N LYS A 94 13.46 18.71 26.35
CA LYS A 94 12.93 19.82 25.55
C LYS A 94 12.98 19.55 24.05
N ASN A 95 13.94 18.75 23.61
CA ASN A 95 14.15 18.41 22.22
C ASN A 95 13.04 17.51 21.67
N ILE A 96 12.45 16.66 22.52
CA ILE A 96 11.36 15.75 22.13
C ILE A 96 10.09 16.53 21.80
N GLU A 97 9.77 17.57 22.53
CA GLU A 97 8.62 18.44 22.23
C GLU A 97 8.77 19.12 20.85
N THR A 98 10.01 19.51 20.51
CA THR A 98 10.32 20.08 19.19
C THR A 98 10.15 19.03 18.10
N LEU A 99 10.64 17.81 18.32
CA LEU A 99 10.49 16.70 17.37
C LEU A 99 9.00 16.32 17.17
N PHE A 100 8.18 16.33 18.22
CA PHE A 100 6.74 16.12 18.10
C PHE A 100 6.07 17.18 17.22
N SER A 101 6.40 18.45 17.44
CA SER A 101 5.87 19.54 16.65
C SER A 101 6.27 19.44 15.18
N GLN A 102 7.52 19.08 14.89
CA GLN A 102 8.02 18.94 13.52
C GLN A 102 7.33 17.80 12.76
N ASN A 103 6.95 16.74 13.47
CA ASN A 103 6.30 15.57 12.87
C ASN A 103 4.77 15.59 13.03
N GLN A 104 4.17 16.70 13.42
CA GLN A 104 2.71 16.85 13.60
C GLN A 104 2.11 15.84 14.59
N ILE A 105 2.88 15.44 15.58
CA ILE A 105 2.46 14.51 16.64
C ILE A 105 2.00 15.31 17.85
N PHE A 106 0.80 15.03 18.32
CA PHE A 106 0.23 15.70 19.49
C PHE A 106 0.78 15.07 20.78
N ASN A 107 1.39 15.88 21.64
CA ASN A 107 1.80 15.42 22.95
C ASN A 107 0.59 15.33 23.88
N THR A 108 0.31 14.15 24.40
CA THR A 108 -0.68 13.96 25.48
C THR A 108 0.05 14.06 26.81
N ASN A 109 -0.45 14.89 27.71
CA ASN A 109 0.11 15.10 29.06
C ASN A 109 0.03 13.87 30.01
N SER A 110 -0.35 12.69 29.48
CA SER A 110 -0.31 11.45 30.24
C SER A 110 1.14 10.97 30.35
N ARG A 111 1.71 11.14 31.51
CA ARG A 111 3.04 10.61 31.83
C ARG A 111 2.96 9.08 31.83
N ASP A 112 3.54 8.46 30.84
CA ASP A 112 3.92 7.06 30.97
C ASP A 112 5.00 6.98 32.08
N ASN A 113 4.87 6.03 32.99
CA ASN A 113 5.88 5.81 34.04
C ASN A 113 7.18 5.24 33.48
N ASP A 114 7.17 4.85 32.18
CA ASP A 114 8.32 4.29 31.48
C ASP A 114 9.15 5.41 30.87
N LYS A 115 10.29 5.71 31.51
CA LYS A 115 11.16 6.84 31.17
C LYS A 115 11.88 6.70 29.83
N ASN A 116 11.84 5.53 29.22
CA ASN A 116 12.65 5.22 28.03
C ASN A 116 11.79 4.94 26.78
N ASN A 117 10.48 5.10 26.89
CA ASN A 117 9.55 4.77 25.79
C ASN A 117 8.77 5.98 25.30
N ILE A 118 8.49 5.98 23.99
CA ILE A 118 7.56 6.88 23.33
C ILE A 118 6.50 6.02 22.65
N LYS A 119 5.24 6.13 23.07
CA LYS A 119 4.11 5.39 22.49
C LYS A 119 3.31 6.32 21.59
N PHE A 120 3.03 5.88 20.37
CA PHE A 120 2.18 6.57 19.40
C PHE A 120 0.79 5.97 19.47
N MET A 121 -0.18 6.82 19.79
CA MET A 121 -1.52 6.40 20.14
C MET A 121 -2.55 7.01 19.21
N ILE A 122 -3.62 6.26 18.94
CA ILE A 122 -4.91 6.82 18.54
C ILE A 122 -5.90 6.39 19.62
N GLU A 123 -6.48 7.37 20.32
CA GLU A 123 -7.27 7.15 21.52
C GLU A 123 -6.48 6.37 22.59
N GLU A 124 -6.91 5.16 22.94
CA GLU A 124 -6.25 4.32 23.95
C GLU A 124 -5.37 3.21 23.34
N LEU A 125 -5.34 3.09 21.99
CA LEU A 125 -4.63 2.02 21.31
C LEU A 125 -3.25 2.48 20.83
N SER A 126 -2.19 1.80 21.29
CA SER A 126 -0.82 2.04 20.80
C SER A 126 -0.65 1.44 19.41
N LEU A 127 -0.20 2.26 18.44
CA LEU A 127 0.06 1.85 17.07
C LEU A 127 1.52 1.55 16.82
N ALA A 128 2.39 2.26 17.51
CA ALA A 128 3.83 2.08 17.46
C ALA A 128 4.46 2.51 18.79
N GLU A 129 5.65 2.00 19.05
CA GLU A 129 6.42 2.31 20.26
C GLU A 129 7.90 2.44 19.91
N ILE A 130 8.53 3.54 20.35
CA ILE A 130 9.98 3.70 20.33
C ILE A 130 10.50 3.42 21.73
N SER A 131 11.44 2.48 21.84
CA SER A 131 12.16 2.14 23.07
C SER A 131 13.61 2.59 22.96
N ILE A 132 14.08 3.39 23.93
CA ILE A 132 15.45 3.89 23.98
C ILE A 132 16.22 3.04 24.98
N LEU A 133 17.18 2.27 24.48
CA LEU A 133 18.09 1.43 25.27
C LEU A 133 19.49 2.06 25.26
N ASP A 134 20.37 1.59 26.12
CA ASP A 134 21.70 2.21 26.29
C ASP A 134 22.51 2.31 24.99
N GLN A 135 22.41 1.33 24.10
CA GLN A 135 23.20 1.26 22.86
C GLN A 135 22.34 1.20 21.58
N GLU A 136 21.04 1.12 21.70
CA GLU A 136 20.13 0.99 20.56
C GLU A 136 18.80 1.70 20.79
N ILE A 137 18.19 2.13 19.70
CA ILE A 137 16.81 2.61 19.67
C ILE A 137 16.00 1.62 18.84
N LEU A 138 14.86 1.20 19.38
CA LEU A 138 13.94 0.27 18.77
C LEU A 138 12.64 0.97 18.41
N LEU A 139 12.17 0.82 17.18
CA LEU A 139 10.81 1.17 16.77
C LEU A 139 10.03 -0.12 16.51
N ARG A 140 8.97 -0.33 17.27
CA ARG A 140 8.01 -1.41 17.05
C ARG A 140 6.73 -0.86 16.44
N VAL A 141 6.33 -1.37 15.29
CA VAL A 141 5.04 -1.05 14.63
C VAL A 141 4.09 -2.21 14.85
N MET A 142 2.96 -1.93 15.51
CA MET A 142 1.97 -2.92 15.92
C MET A 142 0.93 -3.11 14.82
N THR A 143 1.20 -4.02 13.89
CA THR A 143 0.40 -4.23 12.67
C THR A 143 -1.06 -4.57 12.98
N GLN A 144 -1.31 -5.39 14.02
CA GLN A 144 -2.68 -5.74 14.42
C GLN A 144 -3.46 -4.54 14.97
N ASN A 145 -2.79 -3.64 15.68
CA ASN A 145 -3.42 -2.45 16.21
C ASN A 145 -3.75 -1.44 15.09
N LEU A 146 -2.87 -1.31 14.10
CA LEU A 146 -3.16 -0.55 12.87
C LEU A 146 -4.38 -1.12 12.16
N LEU A 147 -4.44 -2.45 11.99
CA LEU A 147 -5.57 -3.13 11.38
C LEU A 147 -6.89 -2.85 12.14
N CYS A 148 -6.88 -2.99 13.47
CA CYS A 148 -8.05 -2.69 14.29
C CYS A 148 -8.54 -1.27 14.07
N LYS A 149 -7.66 -0.27 14.09
CA LYS A 149 -8.04 1.13 13.90
C LYS A 149 -8.56 1.42 12.49
N MET A 150 -7.94 0.88 11.45
CA MET A 150 -8.43 0.99 10.09
C MET A 150 -9.84 0.40 9.93
N MET A 151 -10.09 -0.74 10.54
CA MET A 151 -11.43 -1.38 10.52
C MET A 151 -12.46 -0.59 11.31
N GLU A 152 -12.11 -0.07 12.50
CA GLU A 152 -13.00 0.77 13.32
C GLU A 152 -13.38 2.06 12.61
N GLN A 153 -12.41 2.72 11.95
CA GLN A 153 -12.63 3.98 11.24
C GLN A 153 -13.20 3.78 9.84
N GLN A 154 -13.44 2.52 9.42
CA GLN A 154 -13.96 2.17 8.10
C GLN A 154 -13.16 2.83 6.96
N ILE A 155 -11.82 2.86 7.11
CA ILE A 155 -10.95 3.48 6.11
C ILE A 155 -11.09 2.73 4.79
N GLU A 156 -11.48 3.46 3.76
CA GLU A 156 -11.51 2.94 2.41
C GLU A 156 -10.08 2.73 1.93
N LEU A 157 -9.77 1.49 1.57
CA LEU A 157 -8.47 1.19 0.98
C LEU A 157 -8.40 1.87 -0.39
N PRO A 158 -7.28 2.55 -0.70
CA PRO A 158 -7.09 3.02 -2.07
C PRO A 158 -7.22 1.82 -3.01
N GLU A 159 -7.88 2.03 -4.14
CA GLU A 159 -7.96 1.00 -5.18
C GLU A 159 -6.54 0.50 -5.43
N GLN A 160 -6.26 -0.69 -4.92
CA GLN A 160 -4.99 -1.31 -5.25
C GLN A 160 -5.03 -1.49 -6.76
N LYS A 161 -4.09 -0.85 -7.48
CA LYS A 161 -3.81 -1.27 -8.85
C LYS A 161 -3.40 -2.73 -8.73
N GLY A 162 -4.40 -3.59 -8.90
CA GLY A 162 -4.27 -5.01 -8.83
C GLY A 162 -3.47 -5.53 -10.01
N CYS A 163 -3.57 -6.79 -10.23
CA CYS A 163 -3.13 -7.42 -11.46
C CYS A 163 -3.84 -6.76 -12.65
N THR A 164 -3.11 -6.26 -13.64
CA THR A 164 -3.71 -5.70 -14.86
C THR A 164 -4.46 -6.78 -15.62
N LEU A 165 -3.89 -7.97 -15.74
CA LEU A 165 -4.46 -9.09 -16.48
C LEU A 165 -4.28 -10.41 -15.74
N LEU A 166 -5.37 -11.15 -15.57
CA LEU A 166 -5.37 -12.53 -15.14
C LEU A 166 -5.51 -13.46 -16.36
N LEU A 167 -4.48 -14.23 -16.66
CA LEU A 167 -4.50 -15.25 -17.71
C LEU A 167 -4.92 -16.60 -17.09
N CYS A 168 -6.08 -17.09 -17.49
CA CYS A 168 -6.61 -18.38 -17.08
C CYS A 168 -6.31 -19.41 -18.18
N ALA A 169 -5.45 -20.37 -17.91
CA ALA A 169 -4.98 -21.35 -18.87
C ALA A 169 -5.42 -22.77 -18.51
N GLU A 170 -5.70 -23.57 -19.52
CA GLU A 170 -5.79 -25.02 -19.40
C GLU A 170 -4.40 -25.64 -19.29
N GLU A 171 -4.30 -26.89 -18.83
CA GLU A 171 -3.01 -27.57 -18.66
C GLU A 171 -2.14 -27.54 -19.93
N LYS A 172 -2.76 -27.79 -21.08
CA LYS A 172 -2.06 -27.81 -22.38
C LYS A 172 -1.65 -26.43 -22.91
N THR A 173 -2.32 -25.37 -22.48
CA THR A 173 -2.04 -24.02 -22.91
C THR A 173 -1.21 -23.21 -21.92
N LEU A 174 -0.87 -23.82 -20.77
CA LEU A 174 -0.14 -23.17 -19.67
C LEU A 174 1.19 -22.56 -20.15
N MET A 175 1.95 -23.29 -20.95
CA MET A 175 3.23 -22.77 -21.46
C MET A 175 3.05 -21.54 -22.34
N LYS A 176 1.98 -21.50 -23.15
CA LYS A 176 1.64 -20.31 -23.97
C LYS A 176 1.22 -19.14 -23.12
N ALA A 177 0.42 -19.39 -22.06
CA ALA A 177 0.04 -18.34 -21.10
C ALA A 177 1.25 -17.74 -20.36
N LEU A 178 2.22 -18.59 -19.96
CA LEU A 178 3.45 -18.13 -19.33
C LEU A 178 4.31 -17.29 -20.29
N GLU A 179 4.39 -17.68 -21.56
CA GLU A 179 5.08 -16.90 -22.59
C GLU A 179 4.45 -15.52 -22.79
N LEU A 180 3.12 -15.44 -22.93
CA LEU A 180 2.37 -14.20 -23.04
C LEU A 180 2.53 -13.33 -21.80
N ALA A 181 2.42 -13.93 -20.62
CA ALA A 181 2.61 -13.23 -19.36
C ALA A 181 4.02 -12.61 -19.26
N ARG A 182 5.06 -13.33 -19.73
CA ARG A 182 6.43 -12.79 -19.76
C ARG A 182 6.51 -11.58 -20.69
N GLN A 183 5.98 -11.67 -21.91
CA GLN A 183 5.96 -10.56 -22.86
C GLN A 183 5.27 -9.32 -22.31
N LEU A 184 4.08 -9.49 -21.69
CA LEU A 184 3.33 -8.38 -21.10
C LEU A 184 4.03 -7.77 -19.88
N ARG A 185 4.72 -8.59 -19.06
CA ARG A 185 5.53 -8.08 -17.94
C ARG A 185 6.73 -7.28 -18.40
N GLU A 186 7.35 -7.64 -19.54
CA GLU A 186 8.42 -6.87 -20.16
C GLU A 186 7.93 -5.48 -20.62
N GLU A 187 6.64 -5.35 -20.96
CA GLU A 187 5.98 -4.07 -21.26
C GLU A 187 5.48 -3.32 -20.01
N GLY A 188 5.73 -3.86 -18.82
CA GLY A 188 5.41 -3.21 -17.54
C GLY A 188 4.03 -3.55 -16.95
N PHE A 189 3.27 -4.48 -17.54
CA PHE A 189 1.98 -4.89 -16.99
C PHE A 189 2.12 -5.90 -15.85
N ALA A 190 1.27 -5.74 -14.83
CA ALA A 190 1.14 -6.73 -13.77
C ALA A 190 0.25 -7.89 -14.25
N VAL A 191 0.82 -9.04 -14.54
CA VAL A 191 0.11 -10.20 -15.08
C VAL A 191 0.23 -11.40 -14.16
N ALA A 192 -0.91 -11.97 -13.78
CA ALA A 192 -1.00 -13.26 -13.10
C ALA A 192 -1.39 -14.37 -14.08
N VAL A 193 -0.92 -15.60 -13.84
CA VAL A 193 -1.29 -16.80 -14.59
C VAL A 193 -1.85 -17.81 -13.63
N MET A 194 -2.99 -18.41 -13.96
CA MET A 194 -3.58 -19.47 -13.16
C MET A 194 -4.10 -20.63 -14.00
N GLN A 195 -4.16 -21.78 -13.38
CA GLN A 195 -4.66 -23.02 -13.95
C GLN A 195 -5.87 -23.50 -13.14
N LYS A 196 -7.00 -22.74 -13.20
CA LYS A 196 -8.21 -23.09 -12.44
C LYS A 196 -9.49 -22.67 -13.17
N GLN A 197 -10.59 -23.33 -12.83
CA GLN A 197 -11.92 -23.07 -13.42
C GLN A 197 -12.67 -21.90 -12.77
N ASP A 198 -12.35 -21.53 -11.52
CA ASP A 198 -13.08 -20.47 -10.81
C ASP A 198 -12.30 -19.16 -10.81
N HIS A 199 -12.45 -18.41 -11.92
CA HIS A 199 -11.66 -17.21 -12.18
C HIS A 199 -12.21 -15.96 -11.49
N LYS A 200 -13.51 -15.91 -11.20
CA LYS A 200 -14.11 -14.67 -10.67
C LYS A 200 -13.63 -14.33 -9.27
N GLN A 201 -13.60 -15.32 -8.38
CA GLN A 201 -13.12 -15.09 -7.01
C GLN A 201 -11.64 -14.73 -6.97
N GLU A 202 -10.83 -15.35 -7.82
CA GLU A 202 -9.39 -15.06 -7.87
C GLU A 202 -9.12 -13.71 -8.53
N ALA A 203 -9.88 -13.33 -9.56
CA ALA A 203 -9.78 -12.03 -10.20
C ALA A 203 -10.16 -10.89 -9.23
N GLU A 204 -11.23 -11.05 -8.45
CA GLU A 204 -11.60 -10.12 -7.38
C GLU A 204 -10.50 -10.07 -6.29
N TYR A 205 -9.96 -11.22 -5.92
CA TYR A 205 -8.91 -11.32 -4.92
C TYR A 205 -7.60 -10.64 -5.36
N LEU A 206 -7.26 -10.77 -6.65
CA LEU A 206 -6.07 -10.14 -7.24
C LEU A 206 -6.32 -8.69 -7.66
N GLY A 207 -7.57 -8.20 -7.64
CA GLY A 207 -7.94 -6.91 -8.19
C GLY A 207 -7.60 -6.81 -9.68
N ALA A 208 -7.84 -7.90 -10.45
CA ALA A 208 -7.52 -7.93 -11.86
C ALA A 208 -8.48 -7.03 -12.63
N GLU A 209 -7.95 -6.15 -13.49
CA GLU A 209 -8.78 -5.30 -14.36
C GLU A 209 -9.37 -6.09 -15.52
N PHE A 210 -8.61 -7.02 -16.05
CA PHE A 210 -8.97 -7.87 -17.18
C PHE A 210 -8.75 -9.35 -16.86
N ILE A 211 -9.61 -10.19 -17.41
CA ILE A 211 -9.48 -11.65 -17.35
C ILE A 211 -9.45 -12.18 -18.78
N ALA A 212 -8.46 -12.99 -19.10
CA ALA A 212 -8.37 -13.65 -20.40
C ALA A 212 -8.30 -15.17 -20.23
N HIS A 213 -9.10 -15.88 -21.03
CA HIS A 213 -9.16 -17.33 -21.05
C HIS A 213 -8.36 -17.88 -22.22
N LEU A 214 -7.50 -18.85 -21.95
CA LEU A 214 -6.65 -19.46 -22.95
C LEU A 214 -6.91 -20.96 -23.03
N THR A 215 -7.77 -21.37 -23.96
CA THR A 215 -8.07 -22.74 -24.31
C THR A 215 -7.27 -23.20 -25.54
N GLU A 216 -7.23 -24.50 -25.81
CA GLU A 216 -6.60 -25.02 -27.04
C GLU A 216 -7.20 -24.41 -28.31
N GLN A 217 -8.53 -24.16 -28.32
CA GLN A 217 -9.22 -23.62 -29.48
C GLN A 217 -8.85 -22.18 -29.76
N GLU A 218 -8.68 -21.35 -28.71
CA GLU A 218 -8.26 -19.96 -28.83
C GLU A 218 -6.81 -19.88 -29.33
N VAL A 219 -5.91 -20.76 -28.84
CA VAL A 219 -4.54 -20.84 -29.36
C VAL A 219 -4.52 -21.21 -30.83
N LEU A 220 -5.35 -22.16 -31.28
CA LEU A 220 -5.45 -22.55 -32.68
C LEU A 220 -6.02 -21.45 -33.57
N ASN A 221 -6.98 -20.69 -33.06
CA ASN A 221 -7.60 -19.58 -33.79
C ASN A 221 -6.73 -18.30 -33.79
N GLY A 222 -5.70 -18.24 -32.94
CA GLY A 222 -4.87 -17.05 -32.79
C GLY A 222 -5.57 -15.86 -32.12
N MET A 223 -6.68 -16.11 -31.45
CA MET A 223 -7.50 -15.11 -30.74
C MET A 223 -7.76 -15.55 -29.32
N ILE A 224 -7.89 -14.60 -28.39
CA ILE A 224 -8.19 -14.83 -26.98
C ILE A 224 -9.38 -13.97 -26.56
N LEU A 225 -10.26 -14.52 -25.74
CA LEU A 225 -11.38 -13.79 -25.17
C LEU A 225 -10.92 -13.06 -23.90
N VAL A 226 -11.11 -11.74 -23.88
CA VAL A 226 -10.77 -10.89 -22.75
C VAL A 226 -12.02 -10.23 -22.21
N SER A 227 -12.29 -10.40 -20.93
CA SER A 227 -13.38 -9.72 -20.22
C SER A 227 -12.81 -8.66 -19.28
N SER A 228 -13.52 -7.53 -19.15
CA SER A 228 -13.20 -6.49 -18.16
C SER A 228 -14.05 -6.70 -16.91
N GLN A 229 -13.44 -6.51 -15.73
CA GLN A 229 -14.18 -6.56 -14.45
C GLN A 229 -15.15 -5.38 -14.28
N ARG A 230 -14.90 -4.26 -14.96
CA ARG A 230 -15.76 -3.06 -14.90
C ARG A 230 -16.92 -3.06 -15.89
N SER A 231 -16.93 -3.99 -16.82
CA SER A 231 -18.01 -4.08 -17.83
C SER A 231 -18.31 -5.55 -18.15
N ASP A 232 -19.57 -5.86 -18.46
CA ASP A 232 -19.98 -7.22 -18.91
C ASP A 232 -19.53 -7.53 -20.34
N ARG A 233 -18.66 -6.71 -20.90
CA ARG A 233 -18.20 -6.86 -22.28
C ARG A 233 -17.06 -7.87 -22.35
N ILE A 234 -17.18 -8.74 -23.36
CA ILE A 234 -16.12 -9.68 -23.76
C ILE A 234 -15.65 -9.29 -25.14
N ASP A 235 -14.36 -9.07 -25.28
CA ASP A 235 -13.74 -8.72 -26.54
C ASP A 235 -12.84 -9.85 -27.02
N GLU A 236 -12.76 -10.04 -28.34
CA GLU A 236 -11.88 -10.99 -28.99
C GLU A 236 -10.60 -10.26 -29.41
N VAL A 237 -9.45 -10.70 -28.91
CA VAL A 237 -8.17 -10.03 -29.04
C VAL A 237 -7.14 -10.98 -29.63
N SER A 238 -6.21 -10.47 -30.47
CA SER A 238 -5.13 -11.30 -31.01
C SER A 238 -4.24 -11.89 -29.90
N ILE A 239 -3.96 -13.19 -30.01
CA ILE A 239 -3.14 -13.95 -29.06
C ILE A 239 -1.63 -13.68 -29.22
N SER A 240 -1.27 -12.42 -29.25
CA SER A 240 0.11 -11.97 -29.31
C SER A 240 0.38 -10.99 -28.16
N GLY A 241 1.63 -10.92 -27.71
CA GLY A 241 2.00 -9.94 -26.68
C GLY A 241 1.59 -8.54 -27.11
N ARG A 242 1.86 -8.14 -28.36
CA ARG A 242 1.50 -6.84 -28.92
C ARG A 242 -0.01 -6.63 -28.98
N GLY A 243 -0.78 -7.62 -29.45
CA GLY A 243 -2.24 -7.48 -29.53
C GLY A 243 -2.89 -7.25 -28.18
N LEU A 244 -2.44 -7.99 -27.15
CA LEU A 244 -2.89 -7.81 -25.77
C LEU A 244 -2.42 -6.46 -25.18
N THR A 245 -1.18 -6.06 -25.47
CA THR A 245 -0.63 -4.76 -25.04
C THR A 245 -1.46 -3.61 -25.60
N ASP A 246 -1.69 -3.59 -26.91
CA ASP A 246 -2.47 -2.55 -27.60
C ASP A 246 -3.91 -2.50 -27.03
N TYR A 247 -4.54 -3.65 -26.83
CA TYR A 247 -5.88 -3.75 -26.23
C TYR A 247 -5.92 -3.17 -24.81
N ILE A 248 -4.99 -3.55 -23.95
CA ILE A 248 -4.94 -3.07 -22.54
C ILE A 248 -4.76 -1.55 -22.53
N TYR A 249 -3.83 -1.01 -23.33
CA TYR A 249 -3.62 0.44 -23.40
C TYR A 249 -4.87 1.19 -23.88
N GLU A 250 -5.50 0.75 -24.96
CA GLU A 250 -6.71 1.38 -25.50
C GLU A 250 -7.83 1.39 -24.45
N ARG A 251 -8.02 0.28 -23.74
CA ARG A 251 -9.07 0.16 -22.72
C ARG A 251 -8.77 1.00 -21.49
N THR A 252 -7.56 0.97 -21.00
CA THR A 252 -7.16 1.78 -19.83
C THR A 252 -7.27 3.29 -20.12
N MET A 253 -6.87 3.73 -21.32
CA MET A 253 -7.00 5.13 -21.75
C MET A 253 -8.47 5.53 -21.88
N SER A 254 -9.32 4.68 -22.48
CA SER A 254 -10.74 4.96 -22.63
C SER A 254 -11.45 5.07 -21.27
N GLN A 255 -11.09 4.22 -20.32
CA GLN A 255 -11.60 4.26 -18.94
C GLN A 255 -11.16 5.54 -18.23
N ALA A 256 -9.88 5.90 -18.32
CA ALA A 256 -9.37 7.13 -17.71
C ALA A 256 -10.06 8.39 -18.26
N MET A 257 -10.39 8.43 -19.56
CA MET A 257 -11.15 9.52 -20.15
C MET A 257 -12.59 9.55 -19.60
N GLN A 258 -13.23 8.40 -19.46
CA GLN A 258 -14.58 8.30 -18.93
C GLN A 258 -14.66 8.74 -17.45
N ASP A 259 -13.68 8.30 -16.62
CA ASP A 259 -13.58 8.69 -15.22
C ASP A 259 -13.39 10.22 -15.08
N VAL A 260 -12.63 10.86 -15.98
CA VAL A 260 -12.46 12.32 -16.03
C VAL A 260 -13.77 13.01 -16.43
N GLU A 261 -14.48 12.52 -17.44
CA GLU A 261 -15.77 13.09 -17.84
C GLU A 261 -16.82 12.97 -16.73
N GLU A 262 -16.88 11.85 -16.03
CA GLU A 262 -17.79 11.65 -14.89
C GLU A 262 -17.45 12.60 -13.73
N SER A 263 -16.17 12.78 -13.41
CA SER A 263 -15.73 13.72 -12.36
C SER A 263 -16.07 15.17 -12.71
N LEU A 264 -15.88 15.59 -13.95
CA LEU A 264 -16.24 16.93 -14.42
C LEU A 264 -17.76 17.16 -14.40
N ASN A 265 -18.56 16.15 -14.73
CA ASN A 265 -20.00 16.22 -14.69
C ASN A 265 -20.55 16.24 -13.25
N ALA A 266 -19.90 15.55 -12.32
CA ALA A 266 -20.25 15.58 -10.90
C ALA A 266 -19.99 16.98 -10.28
N ASP A 267 -18.89 17.62 -10.63
CA ASP A 267 -18.56 18.98 -10.15
C ASP A 267 -19.54 20.05 -10.71
N THR A 268 -20.00 19.90 -11.95
CA THR A 268 -20.97 20.84 -12.55
C THR A 268 -22.38 20.67 -11.99
N SER A 269 -22.75 19.52 -11.45
CA SER A 269 -24.07 19.31 -10.84
C SER A 269 -24.25 19.97 -9.47
N THR A 270 -23.17 20.35 -8.79
CA THR A 270 -23.18 21.03 -7.49
C THR A 270 -23.20 22.55 -7.61
N TYR A 271 -22.93 23.13 -8.78
CA TYR A 271 -23.04 24.58 -9.02
C TYR A 271 -24.43 24.94 -9.55
N ASP A 272 -25.33 25.28 -8.63
CA ASP A 272 -26.62 25.87 -8.95
C ASP A 272 -26.43 27.34 -9.42
N PHE A 273 -26.26 27.52 -10.72
CA PHE A 273 -26.09 28.84 -11.36
C PHE A 273 -27.29 29.80 -11.14
N THR A 274 -28.38 29.33 -10.56
CA THR A 274 -29.58 30.17 -10.32
C THR A 274 -29.51 30.99 -9.05
N LYS A 275 -28.52 30.79 -8.16
CA LYS A 275 -28.35 31.54 -6.89
C LYS A 275 -27.36 32.68 -6.94
N GLY A 276 -26.81 33.04 -8.08
CA GLY A 276 -25.71 33.99 -8.23
C GLY A 276 -26.05 35.36 -8.80
N PHE A 277 -27.29 35.71 -9.09
CA PHE A 277 -27.66 37.07 -9.57
C PHE A 277 -28.92 37.59 -8.88
N SER A 278 -28.77 38.08 -7.66
CA SER A 278 -29.65 39.11 -7.12
C SER A 278 -28.84 40.39 -7.05
N LEU A 279 -28.85 41.14 -8.14
CA LEU A 279 -28.58 42.54 -8.17
C LEU A 279 -29.89 43.23 -7.75
N PHE A 280 -29.94 43.70 -6.49
CA PHE A 280 -30.51 44.95 -6.00
C PHE A 280 -30.54 44.94 -4.49
#